data_4c1fdbd9234a8e01a497e490e8602cef
#
_entry.id   4c1fdbd9234a8e01a497e490e8602cef
#
_cell.length_a   1.000
_cell.length_b   1.000
_cell.length_c   1.000
_cell.angle_alpha   90.00
_cell.angle_beta   90.00
_cell.angle_gamma   90.00
#
_symmetry.space_group_name_H-M   'P 1'
#
loop_
_entity.id
_entity.type
_entity.pdbx_description
1 polymer ?
#
loop_
_entity_poly.entity_id
_entity_poly.type
_entity_poly.pdbx_seq_one_letter_code
_entity_poly.pdbx_strand_id
1 'polypeptide(L)'
;MKKILIIEDEPEMRRNLATILRLEKYQPLTAENGKAGVELALREQPDLILCDVMMPELDGYGVLRALRSNTTTEATPFIFLTAKGEKPEIRTGMNLGADDYLTKPVAKDDLLNAIVSRLKRALQSAVPDFKPNFDSSRPLELALGLTPRVAETLLWISQGKTNGDIATILDISESTVKKHVLEIFERLSVETRSAASLRALEILSSSASSGRSLSSK
;
A
#
# COMPACT_ATOMS: atom_id res chain seq x y z
N MET A 1 -8.94 -16.86 7.86
CA MET A 1 -8.36 -16.34 9.11
C MET A 1 -7.13 -15.55 8.74
N LYS A 2 -6.87 -14.41 9.40
CA LYS A 2 -5.66 -13.61 9.16
C LYS A 2 -4.46 -14.32 9.79
N LYS A 3 -3.37 -14.47 9.01
CA LYS A 3 -2.12 -15.07 9.46
C LYS A 3 -1.25 -14.00 10.14
N ILE A 4 -0.81 -14.25 11.36
CA ILE A 4 0.10 -13.36 12.10
C ILE A 4 1.37 -14.12 12.43
N LEU A 5 2.51 -13.67 11.92
CA LEU A 5 3.80 -14.25 12.22
C LEU A 5 4.39 -13.61 13.48
N ILE A 6 4.78 -14.46 14.42
CA ILE A 6 5.49 -14.10 15.65
C ILE A 6 6.94 -14.57 15.52
N ILE A 7 7.88 -13.63 15.60
CA ILE A 7 9.32 -13.90 15.61
C ILE A 7 9.85 -13.49 16.99
N GLU A 8 10.16 -14.45 17.81
CA GLU A 8 10.50 -14.27 19.23
C GLU A 8 11.38 -15.42 19.67
N ASP A 9 12.56 -15.19 20.22
CA ASP A 9 13.48 -16.23 20.64
C ASP A 9 13.08 -16.87 21.98
N GLU A 10 12.41 -16.12 22.87
CA GLU A 10 11.94 -16.62 24.15
C GLU A 10 10.72 -17.57 23.98
N PRO A 11 10.87 -18.88 24.30
CA PRO A 11 9.81 -19.86 24.03
C PRO A 11 8.50 -19.63 24.79
N GLU A 12 8.56 -19.07 25.99
CA GLU A 12 7.38 -18.81 26.81
C GLU A 12 6.59 -17.65 26.25
N MET A 13 7.26 -16.56 25.91
CA MET A 13 6.62 -15.39 25.32
C MET A 13 6.03 -15.72 23.96
N ARG A 14 6.77 -16.46 23.12
CA ARG A 14 6.28 -16.92 21.81
C ARG A 14 5.00 -17.74 21.93
N ARG A 15 4.93 -18.69 22.90
CA ARG A 15 3.74 -19.48 23.18
C ARG A 15 2.58 -18.66 23.70
N ASN A 16 2.82 -17.69 24.58
CA ASN A 16 1.80 -16.80 25.13
C ASN A 16 1.15 -15.96 24.05
N LEU A 17 1.95 -15.30 23.21
CA LEU A 17 1.46 -14.51 22.09
C LEU A 17 0.63 -15.37 21.12
N ALA A 18 1.12 -16.56 20.77
CA ALA A 18 0.40 -17.49 19.90
C ALA A 18 -0.94 -17.93 20.51
N THR A 19 -1.01 -18.12 21.82
CA THR A 19 -2.26 -18.49 22.52
C THR A 19 -3.25 -17.34 22.50
N ILE A 20 -2.82 -16.11 22.81
CA ILE A 20 -3.68 -14.92 22.72
C ILE A 20 -4.26 -14.78 21.31
N LEU A 21 -3.43 -14.90 20.28
CA LEU A 21 -3.87 -14.75 18.89
C LEU A 21 -4.87 -15.82 18.47
N ARG A 22 -4.68 -17.08 18.89
CA ARG A 22 -5.65 -18.17 18.61
C ARG A 22 -7.01 -17.91 19.26
N LEU A 23 -7.03 -17.45 20.51
CA LEU A 23 -8.26 -17.09 21.22
C LEU A 23 -9.04 -15.99 20.50
N GLU A 24 -8.34 -15.06 19.84
CA GLU A 24 -8.91 -13.96 19.07
C GLU A 24 -9.13 -14.31 17.58
N LYS A 25 -9.13 -15.61 17.26
CA LYS A 25 -9.43 -16.15 15.92
C LYS A 25 -8.44 -15.73 14.82
N TYR A 26 -7.21 -15.40 15.18
CA TYR A 26 -6.09 -15.29 14.25
C TYR A 26 -5.41 -16.65 14.04
N GLN A 27 -4.67 -16.80 12.95
CA GLN A 27 -3.80 -17.95 12.69
C GLN A 27 -2.35 -17.55 13.02
N PRO A 28 -1.81 -17.91 14.20
CA PRO A 28 -0.42 -17.61 14.52
C PRO A 28 0.52 -18.57 13.79
N LEU A 29 1.53 -17.98 13.16
CA LEU A 29 2.75 -18.63 12.70
C LEU A 29 3.87 -18.25 13.67
N THR A 30 4.80 -19.13 13.98
CA THR A 30 5.85 -18.86 14.97
C THR A 30 7.24 -19.20 14.42
N ALA A 31 8.20 -18.33 14.66
CA ALA A 31 9.62 -18.53 14.38
C ALA A 31 10.44 -18.22 15.64
N GLU A 32 11.50 -18.98 15.88
CA GLU A 32 12.33 -18.88 17.08
C GLU A 32 13.56 -17.98 16.94
N ASN A 33 13.81 -17.46 15.76
CA ASN A 33 14.89 -16.51 15.48
C ASN A 33 14.59 -15.73 14.19
N GLY A 34 15.39 -14.69 13.94
CA GLY A 34 15.19 -13.80 12.80
C GLY A 34 15.31 -14.49 11.45
N LYS A 35 16.25 -15.44 11.28
CA LYS A 35 16.43 -16.16 10.01
C LYS A 35 15.22 -17.02 9.67
N ALA A 36 14.77 -17.85 10.61
CA ALA A 36 13.57 -18.67 10.46
C ALA A 36 12.33 -17.79 10.21
N GLY A 37 12.28 -16.61 10.85
CA GLY A 37 11.23 -15.63 10.65
C GLY A 37 11.16 -15.09 9.23
N VAL A 38 12.29 -14.71 8.64
CA VAL A 38 12.36 -14.23 7.24
C VAL A 38 11.94 -15.34 6.27
N GLU A 39 12.48 -16.56 6.42
CA GLU A 39 12.10 -17.70 5.57
C GLU A 39 10.61 -18.01 5.65
N LEU A 40 10.05 -18.01 6.86
CA LEU A 40 8.63 -18.27 7.08
C LEU A 40 7.75 -17.17 6.50
N ALA A 41 8.15 -15.90 6.63
CA ALA A 41 7.44 -14.76 6.07
C ALA A 41 7.35 -14.83 4.53
N LEU A 42 8.45 -15.17 3.87
CA LEU A 42 8.50 -15.31 2.41
C LEU A 42 7.63 -16.47 1.92
N ARG A 43 7.63 -17.59 2.63
CA ARG A 43 6.85 -18.78 2.27
C ARG A 43 5.37 -18.63 2.53
N GLU A 44 4.99 -18.14 3.70
CA GLU A 44 3.59 -18.12 4.18
C GLU A 44 2.85 -16.82 3.89
N GLN A 45 3.57 -15.75 3.56
CA GLN A 45 3.03 -14.41 3.30
C GLN A 45 2.01 -13.97 4.36
N PRO A 46 2.45 -13.73 5.61
CA PRO A 46 1.55 -13.37 6.70
C PRO A 46 0.90 -11.99 6.46
N ASP A 47 -0.27 -11.79 7.04
CA ASP A 47 -1.00 -10.52 6.99
C ASP A 47 -0.37 -9.45 7.90
N LEU A 48 0.40 -9.87 8.93
CA LEU A 48 1.10 -9.00 9.88
C LEU A 48 2.24 -9.77 10.55
N ILE A 49 3.30 -9.06 10.92
CA ILE A 49 4.47 -9.61 11.62
C ILE A 49 4.65 -8.91 12.97
N LEU A 50 4.78 -9.70 14.02
CA LEU A 50 5.24 -9.29 15.34
C LEU A 50 6.67 -9.80 15.51
N CYS A 51 7.63 -8.93 15.78
CA CYS A 51 9.03 -9.32 15.85
C CYS A 51 9.73 -8.73 17.09
N ASP A 52 10.38 -9.55 17.87
CA ASP A 52 11.31 -9.05 18.89
C ASP A 52 12.45 -8.26 18.23
N VAL A 53 12.85 -7.19 18.88
CA VAL A 53 14.01 -6.39 18.48
C VAL A 53 15.31 -7.15 18.76
N MET A 54 15.43 -7.70 19.96
CA MET A 54 16.67 -8.29 20.46
C MET A 54 16.68 -9.80 20.32
N MET A 55 17.24 -10.31 19.23
CA MET A 55 17.40 -11.74 19.00
C MET A 55 18.84 -12.07 18.57
N PRO A 56 19.34 -13.27 18.88
CA PRO A 56 20.66 -13.70 18.44
C PRO A 56 20.72 -13.89 16.92
N GLU A 57 21.90 -13.78 16.35
CA GLU A 57 22.24 -13.94 14.94
C GLU A 57 21.65 -12.87 14.00
N LEU A 58 20.35 -12.70 13.95
CA LEU A 58 19.64 -11.70 13.16
C LEU A 58 18.60 -11.00 14.02
N ASP A 59 18.89 -9.76 14.37
CA ASP A 59 18.00 -8.90 15.16
C ASP A 59 16.74 -8.50 14.38
N GLY A 60 15.76 -7.95 15.08
CA GLY A 60 14.51 -7.51 14.46
C GLY A 60 14.69 -6.45 13.37
N TYR A 61 15.71 -5.59 13.47
CA TYR A 61 16.01 -4.61 12.42
C TYR A 61 16.57 -5.26 11.16
N GLY A 62 17.38 -6.30 11.31
CA GLY A 62 17.85 -7.13 10.21
C GLY A 62 16.72 -7.87 9.51
N VAL A 63 15.77 -8.41 10.29
CA VAL A 63 14.55 -9.02 9.76
C VAL A 63 13.76 -8.01 8.94
N LEU A 64 13.47 -6.83 9.49
CA LEU A 64 12.72 -5.79 8.79
C LEU A 64 13.38 -5.38 7.48
N ARG A 65 14.70 -5.14 7.48
CA ARG A 65 15.46 -4.81 6.26
C ARG A 65 15.34 -5.90 5.19
N ALA A 66 15.48 -7.17 5.57
CA ALA A 66 15.37 -8.29 4.66
C ALA A 66 13.96 -8.36 4.01
N LEU A 67 12.92 -8.15 4.81
CA LEU A 67 11.53 -8.18 4.34
C LEU A 67 11.16 -6.96 3.49
N ARG A 68 11.65 -5.77 3.81
CA ARG A 68 11.42 -4.55 3.00
C ARG A 68 12.17 -4.56 1.66
N SER A 69 13.22 -5.38 1.54
CA SER A 69 13.96 -5.57 0.28
C SER A 69 13.29 -6.56 -0.67
N ASN A 70 12.18 -7.19 -0.28
CA ASN A 70 11.48 -8.18 -1.09
C ASN A 70 10.05 -7.72 -1.41
N THR A 71 9.72 -7.67 -2.68
CA THR A 71 8.43 -7.13 -3.19
C THR A 71 7.19 -7.87 -2.69
N THR A 72 7.32 -9.14 -2.25
CA THR A 72 6.19 -9.90 -1.72
C THR A 72 5.89 -9.59 -0.26
N THR A 73 6.86 -9.05 0.49
CA THR A 73 6.76 -8.77 1.93
C THR A 73 6.98 -7.30 2.29
N GLU A 74 7.41 -6.47 1.34
CA GLU A 74 7.72 -5.05 1.59
C GLU A 74 6.56 -4.25 2.19
N ALA A 75 5.32 -4.58 1.82
CA ALA A 75 4.11 -3.92 2.31
C ALA A 75 3.47 -4.61 3.53
N THR A 76 4.03 -5.74 4.01
CA THR A 76 3.47 -6.46 5.16
C THR A 76 3.63 -5.62 6.42
N PRO A 77 2.55 -5.34 7.18
CA PRO A 77 2.62 -4.62 8.43
C PRO A 77 3.57 -5.28 9.42
N PHE A 78 4.44 -4.47 10.05
CA PHE A 78 5.50 -4.94 10.93
C PHE A 78 5.47 -4.18 12.26
N ILE A 79 5.31 -4.90 13.35
CA ILE A 79 5.27 -4.37 14.72
C ILE A 79 6.45 -4.95 15.49
N PHE A 80 7.26 -4.07 16.07
CA PHE A 80 8.32 -4.50 16.97
C PHE A 80 7.81 -4.76 18.39
N LEU A 81 8.37 -5.79 19.03
CA LEU A 81 8.27 -6.03 20.45
C LEU A 81 9.59 -5.61 21.09
N THR A 82 9.58 -4.64 22.02
CA THR A 82 10.83 -4.03 22.54
C THR A 82 10.83 -4.01 24.06
N ALA A 83 11.98 -4.11 24.69
CA ALA A 83 12.13 -3.94 26.12
C ALA A 83 11.94 -2.48 26.54
N LYS A 84 11.49 -2.26 27.78
CA LYS A 84 11.26 -0.92 28.34
C LYS A 84 12.59 -0.18 28.49
N GLY A 85 12.77 0.93 27.75
CA GLY A 85 13.94 1.80 27.90
C GLY A 85 14.73 2.10 26.60
N GLU A 86 14.45 1.42 25.49
CA GLU A 86 15.19 1.53 24.23
C GLU A 86 14.69 2.67 23.31
N LYS A 87 14.61 3.89 23.87
CA LYS A 87 14.13 5.07 23.12
C LYS A 87 14.94 5.48 21.89
N PRO A 88 16.27 5.34 21.81
CA PRO A 88 17.03 5.70 20.60
C PRO A 88 16.76 4.76 19.42
N GLU A 89 16.41 3.51 19.69
CA GLU A 89 16.20 2.47 18.69
C GLU A 89 14.83 2.55 18.01
N ILE A 90 13.83 3.07 18.72
CA ILE A 90 12.47 3.32 18.15
C ILE A 90 12.57 4.21 16.90
N ARG A 91 13.40 5.26 16.95
CA ARG A 91 13.60 6.17 15.82
C ARG A 91 14.25 5.49 14.61
N THR A 92 15.20 4.61 14.87
CA THR A 92 15.89 3.84 13.83
C THR A 92 14.92 2.90 13.10
N GLY A 93 14.09 2.17 13.83
CA GLY A 93 13.13 1.26 13.23
C GLY A 93 11.99 1.96 12.50
N MET A 94 11.50 3.13 12.98
CA MET A 94 10.54 3.95 12.24
C MET A 94 11.12 4.44 10.91
N ASN A 95 12.39 4.84 10.88
CA ASN A 95 13.09 5.22 9.66
C ASN A 95 13.31 4.03 8.71
N LEU A 96 13.35 2.80 9.22
CA LEU A 96 13.44 1.56 8.44
C LEU A 96 12.08 1.06 7.93
N GLY A 97 10.98 1.75 8.28
CA GLY A 97 9.64 1.40 7.81
C GLY A 97 8.87 0.42 8.70
N ALA A 98 9.16 0.38 10.01
CA ALA A 98 8.29 -0.28 10.98
C ALA A 98 6.96 0.50 11.10
N ASP A 99 5.87 -0.25 11.32
CA ASP A 99 4.54 0.37 11.43
C ASP A 99 4.19 0.71 12.87
N ASP A 100 4.74 -0.02 13.86
CA ASP A 100 4.48 0.19 15.27
C ASP A 100 5.50 -0.46 16.20
N TYR A 101 5.38 -0.13 17.50
CA TYR A 101 6.18 -0.67 18.61
C TYR A 101 5.31 -1.00 19.80
N LEU A 102 5.52 -2.17 20.40
CA LEU A 102 4.88 -2.57 21.67
C LEU A 102 5.97 -2.87 22.69
N THR A 103 5.84 -2.25 23.87
CA THR A 103 6.82 -2.44 24.96
C THR A 103 6.49 -3.69 25.76
N LYS A 104 7.49 -4.53 25.99
CA LYS A 104 7.39 -5.71 26.86
C LYS A 104 7.35 -5.30 28.35
N PRO A 105 6.53 -5.92 29.20
CA PRO A 105 5.54 -6.97 28.90
C PRO A 105 4.35 -6.43 28.10
N VAL A 106 3.97 -7.12 27.03
CA VAL A 106 2.90 -6.69 26.12
C VAL A 106 1.54 -6.99 26.74
N ALA A 107 0.77 -5.94 27.04
CA ALA A 107 -0.61 -6.11 27.47
C ALA A 107 -1.49 -6.63 26.34
N LYS A 108 -2.43 -7.54 26.64
CA LYS A 108 -3.30 -8.15 25.64
C LYS A 108 -4.05 -7.11 24.81
N ASP A 109 -4.62 -6.10 25.47
CA ASP A 109 -5.44 -5.08 24.81
C ASP A 109 -4.58 -4.20 23.88
N ASP A 110 -3.36 -3.84 24.26
CA ASP A 110 -2.44 -3.06 23.43
C ASP A 110 -2.03 -3.86 22.20
N LEU A 111 -1.74 -5.16 22.37
CA LEU A 111 -1.42 -6.06 21.26
C LEU A 111 -2.56 -6.13 20.22
N LEU A 112 -3.79 -6.35 20.69
CA LEU A 112 -4.95 -6.50 19.82
C LEU A 112 -5.31 -5.18 19.13
N ASN A 113 -5.25 -4.06 19.84
CA ASN A 113 -5.48 -2.74 19.28
C ASN A 113 -4.46 -2.39 18.18
N ALA A 114 -3.17 -2.67 18.42
CA ALA A 114 -2.12 -2.46 17.42
C ALA A 114 -2.35 -3.33 16.17
N ILE A 115 -2.64 -4.62 16.36
CA ILE A 115 -2.91 -5.55 15.25
C ILE A 115 -4.10 -5.07 14.40
N VAL A 116 -5.25 -4.78 15.04
CA VAL A 116 -6.46 -4.33 14.34
C VAL A 116 -6.19 -3.03 13.58
N SER A 117 -5.52 -2.07 14.21
CA SER A 117 -5.18 -0.79 13.60
C SER A 117 -4.30 -0.97 12.35
N ARG A 118 -3.26 -1.81 12.43
CA ARG A 118 -2.31 -2.03 11.32
C ARG A 118 -2.93 -2.84 10.19
N LEU A 119 -3.69 -3.89 10.50
CA LEU A 119 -4.43 -4.64 9.49
C LEU A 119 -5.46 -3.78 8.75
N LYS A 120 -6.18 -2.91 9.47
CA LYS A 120 -7.12 -1.97 8.86
C LYS A 120 -6.41 -0.99 7.92
N ARG A 121 -5.28 -0.44 8.36
CA ARG A 121 -4.47 0.49 7.56
C ARG A 121 -3.89 -0.20 6.32
N ALA A 122 -3.40 -1.43 6.44
CA ALA A 122 -2.91 -2.21 5.30
C ALA A 122 -4.01 -2.47 4.25
N LEU A 123 -5.24 -2.76 4.69
CA LEU A 123 -6.39 -2.88 3.79
C LEU A 123 -6.73 -1.56 3.09
N GLN A 124 -6.55 -0.43 3.76
CA GLN A 124 -6.75 0.90 3.17
C GLN A 124 -5.60 1.32 2.25
N SER A 125 -4.38 0.89 2.53
CA SER A 125 -3.19 1.10 1.69
C SER A 125 -3.10 0.09 0.53
N ALA A 126 -3.82 -1.02 0.59
CA ALA A 126 -4.07 -1.96 -0.49
C ALA A 126 -5.12 -1.44 -1.50
N VAL A 127 -5.56 -0.19 -1.39
CA VAL A 127 -6.04 0.54 -2.57
C VAL A 127 -4.89 0.46 -3.59
N PRO A 128 -5.13 -0.08 -4.81
CA PRO A 128 -4.09 -0.26 -5.81
C PRO A 128 -3.27 1.02 -5.91
N ASP A 129 -1.96 0.88 -5.97
CA ASP A 129 -1.01 1.99 -6.16
C ASP A 129 -1.63 2.92 -7.22
N PHE A 130 -2.27 4.00 -6.74
CA PHE A 130 -3.00 4.93 -7.61
C PHE A 130 -1.96 5.72 -8.40
N LYS A 131 -1.33 5.02 -9.36
CA LYS A 131 -0.36 5.57 -10.31
C LYS A 131 -1.04 5.70 -11.66
N PRO A 132 -1.77 6.80 -11.89
CA PRO A 132 -2.34 7.03 -13.20
C PRO A 132 -1.20 7.14 -14.23
N ASN A 133 -1.33 6.40 -15.32
CA ASN A 133 -0.42 6.52 -16.44
C ASN A 133 -0.87 7.66 -17.35
N PHE A 134 -0.06 8.72 -17.41
CA PHE A 134 -0.32 9.89 -18.24
C PHE A 134 0.37 9.85 -19.62
N ASP A 135 1.03 8.74 -19.99
CA ASP A 135 1.77 8.64 -21.25
C ASP A 135 0.86 8.62 -22.48
N SER A 136 -0.43 8.27 -22.30
CA SER A 136 -1.39 8.15 -23.39
C SER A 136 -2.82 8.43 -22.96
N SER A 137 -3.61 9.11 -23.82
CA SER A 137 -5.06 9.29 -23.68
C SER A 137 -5.88 8.04 -24.08
N ARG A 138 -5.23 7.05 -24.70
CA ARG A 138 -5.91 5.88 -25.28
C ARG A 138 -6.80 5.09 -24.30
N PRO A 139 -6.44 4.91 -23.01
CA PRO A 139 -7.34 4.29 -22.05
C PRO A 139 -8.66 5.06 -21.86
N LEU A 140 -8.60 6.39 -21.90
CA LEU A 140 -9.78 7.25 -21.80
C LEU A 140 -10.65 7.18 -23.08
N GLU A 141 -10.03 7.10 -24.25
CA GLU A 141 -10.73 6.91 -25.53
C GLU A 141 -11.55 5.61 -25.50
N LEU A 142 -10.90 4.51 -25.15
CA LEU A 142 -11.53 3.18 -25.15
C LEU A 142 -12.60 3.02 -24.08
N ALA A 143 -12.32 3.50 -22.86
CA ALA A 143 -13.25 3.34 -21.74
C ALA A 143 -14.50 4.22 -21.86
N LEU A 144 -14.38 5.41 -22.48
CA LEU A 144 -15.43 6.41 -22.50
C LEU A 144 -16.02 6.66 -23.90
N GLY A 145 -15.45 6.04 -24.92
CA GLY A 145 -15.87 6.26 -26.32
C GLY A 145 -15.66 7.71 -26.77
N LEU A 146 -14.61 8.36 -26.26
CA LEU A 146 -14.25 9.73 -26.62
C LEU A 146 -13.43 9.76 -27.90
N THR A 147 -13.51 10.87 -28.63
CA THR A 147 -12.57 11.12 -29.72
C THR A 147 -11.16 11.35 -29.16
N PRO A 148 -10.07 11.07 -29.93
CA PRO A 148 -8.71 11.27 -29.44
C PRO A 148 -8.45 12.67 -28.87
N ARG A 149 -8.95 13.72 -29.50
CA ARG A 149 -8.77 15.11 -29.04
C ARG A 149 -9.52 15.44 -27.75
N VAL A 150 -10.70 14.87 -27.57
CA VAL A 150 -11.47 15.04 -26.34
C VAL A 150 -10.83 14.25 -25.19
N ALA A 151 -10.32 13.06 -25.48
CA ALA A 151 -9.58 12.25 -24.50
C ALA A 151 -8.25 12.90 -24.08
N GLU A 152 -7.49 13.51 -25.01
CA GLU A 152 -6.32 14.32 -24.69
C GLU A 152 -6.69 15.51 -23.79
N THR A 153 -7.78 16.19 -24.07
CA THR A 153 -8.29 17.27 -23.19
C THR A 153 -8.56 16.75 -21.79
N LEU A 154 -9.21 15.58 -21.65
CA LEU A 154 -9.49 14.97 -20.35
C LEU A 154 -8.20 14.53 -19.63
N LEU A 155 -7.22 14.03 -20.36
CA LEU A 155 -5.90 13.68 -19.83
C LEU A 155 -5.21 14.91 -19.18
N TRP A 156 -5.26 16.06 -19.83
CA TRP A 156 -4.69 17.31 -19.29
C TRP A 156 -5.52 17.87 -18.12
N ILE A 157 -6.84 17.71 -18.16
CA ILE A 157 -7.72 18.04 -17.04
C ILE A 157 -7.33 17.23 -15.80
N SER A 158 -7.06 15.93 -15.95
CA SER A 158 -6.68 15.05 -14.84
C SER A 158 -5.32 15.42 -14.23
N GLN A 159 -4.47 16.13 -14.98
CA GLN A 159 -3.20 16.68 -14.52
C GLN A 159 -3.33 18.11 -13.96
N GLY A 160 -4.54 18.64 -13.80
CA GLY A 160 -4.78 19.97 -13.22
C GLY A 160 -4.54 21.15 -14.14
N LYS A 161 -4.35 20.96 -15.45
CA LYS A 161 -4.13 22.02 -16.42
C LYS A 161 -5.39 22.88 -16.60
N THR A 162 -5.24 24.19 -16.75
CA THR A 162 -6.34 25.12 -17.07
C THR A 162 -6.77 25.02 -18.54
N ASN A 163 -7.91 25.61 -18.90
CA ASN A 163 -8.33 25.64 -20.30
C ASN A 163 -7.34 26.40 -21.20
N GLY A 164 -6.73 27.46 -20.68
CA GLY A 164 -5.68 28.20 -21.39
C GLY A 164 -4.42 27.38 -21.63
N ASP A 165 -3.97 26.61 -20.59
CA ASP A 165 -2.84 25.69 -20.73
C ASP A 165 -3.11 24.62 -21.79
N ILE A 166 -4.34 24.02 -21.74
CA ILE A 166 -4.74 22.97 -22.67
C ILE A 166 -4.84 23.51 -24.10
N ALA A 167 -5.39 24.72 -24.27
CA ALA A 167 -5.46 25.40 -25.56
C ALA A 167 -4.06 25.54 -26.17
N THR A 168 -3.08 25.98 -25.36
CA THR A 168 -1.68 26.13 -25.77
C THR A 168 -1.04 24.77 -26.08
N ILE A 169 -1.23 23.75 -25.25
CA ILE A 169 -0.62 22.41 -25.39
C ILE A 169 -1.15 21.71 -26.66
N LEU A 170 -2.45 21.82 -26.91
CA LEU A 170 -3.11 21.12 -28.04
C LEU A 170 -3.17 21.95 -29.33
N ASP A 171 -2.66 23.18 -29.31
CA ASP A 171 -2.71 24.14 -30.41
C ASP A 171 -4.15 24.36 -30.94
N ILE A 172 -5.07 24.65 -30.03
CA ILE A 172 -6.49 24.93 -30.33
C ILE A 172 -6.97 26.16 -29.54
N SER A 173 -8.14 26.70 -29.90
CA SER A 173 -8.71 27.82 -29.15
C SER A 173 -9.27 27.38 -27.78
N GLU A 174 -9.24 28.28 -26.78
CA GLU A 174 -9.92 28.02 -25.50
C GLU A 174 -11.41 27.73 -25.66
N SER A 175 -12.07 28.31 -26.66
CA SER A 175 -13.48 28.04 -26.98
C SER A 175 -13.69 26.59 -27.41
N THR A 176 -12.72 26.01 -28.12
CA THR A 176 -12.70 24.58 -28.49
C THR A 176 -12.51 23.72 -27.25
N VAL A 177 -11.57 24.07 -26.37
CA VAL A 177 -11.38 23.36 -25.08
C VAL A 177 -12.66 23.37 -24.25
N LYS A 178 -13.37 24.49 -24.15
CA LYS A 178 -14.65 24.57 -23.44
C LYS A 178 -15.71 23.64 -24.03
N LYS A 179 -15.78 23.48 -25.37
CA LYS A 179 -16.66 22.49 -25.99
C LYS A 179 -16.28 21.06 -25.62
N HIS A 180 -14.98 20.72 -25.65
CA HIS A 180 -14.51 19.41 -25.21
C HIS A 180 -14.85 19.15 -23.74
N VAL A 181 -14.72 20.14 -22.86
CA VAL A 181 -15.08 20.01 -21.44
C VAL A 181 -16.57 19.70 -21.26
N LEU A 182 -17.46 20.36 -22.02
CA LEU A 182 -18.89 20.07 -21.97
C LEU A 182 -19.18 18.63 -22.43
N GLU A 183 -18.60 18.20 -23.54
CA GLU A 183 -18.73 16.84 -24.04
C GLU A 183 -18.22 15.80 -23.02
N ILE A 184 -17.10 16.09 -22.35
CA ILE A 184 -16.55 15.24 -21.28
C ILE A 184 -17.54 15.14 -20.12
N PHE A 185 -18.15 16.26 -19.69
CA PHE A 185 -19.09 16.26 -18.58
C PHE A 185 -20.35 15.45 -18.89
N GLU A 186 -20.87 15.59 -20.11
CA GLU A 186 -22.01 14.79 -20.59
C GLU A 186 -21.66 13.29 -20.62
N ARG A 187 -20.51 12.91 -21.20
CA ARG A 187 -20.08 11.52 -21.31
C ARG A 187 -19.86 10.85 -19.96
N LEU A 188 -19.28 11.58 -19.01
CA LEU A 188 -19.00 11.09 -17.65
C LEU A 188 -20.21 11.22 -16.71
N SER A 189 -21.29 11.88 -17.13
CA SER A 189 -22.42 12.24 -16.28
C SER A 189 -21.99 12.95 -14.99
N VAL A 190 -21.10 13.95 -15.12
CA VAL A 190 -20.57 14.75 -14.02
C VAL A 190 -20.82 16.23 -14.25
N GLU A 191 -20.94 17.00 -13.16
CA GLU A 191 -21.23 18.44 -13.22
C GLU A 191 -20.00 19.31 -12.95
N THR A 192 -18.89 18.70 -12.47
CA THR A 192 -17.72 19.47 -12.06
C THR A 192 -16.43 18.94 -12.70
N ARG A 193 -15.47 19.87 -12.90
CA ARG A 193 -14.14 19.56 -13.39
C ARG A 193 -13.38 18.57 -12.48
N SER A 194 -13.54 18.73 -11.17
CA SER A 194 -12.92 17.83 -10.18
C SER A 194 -13.47 16.41 -10.26
N ALA A 195 -14.78 16.25 -10.49
CA ALA A 195 -15.40 14.94 -10.68
C ALA A 195 -14.90 14.28 -11.98
N ALA A 196 -14.79 15.05 -13.08
CA ALA A 196 -14.23 14.56 -14.34
C ALA A 196 -12.76 14.14 -14.18
N SER A 197 -11.97 14.94 -13.48
CA SER A 197 -10.57 14.61 -13.17
C SER A 197 -10.46 13.30 -12.40
N LEU A 198 -11.26 13.12 -11.34
CA LEU A 198 -11.24 11.90 -10.52
C LEU A 198 -11.57 10.65 -11.35
N ARG A 199 -12.62 10.71 -12.17
CA ARG A 199 -13.00 9.59 -13.05
C ARG A 199 -11.91 9.25 -14.07
N ALA A 200 -11.26 10.26 -14.64
CA ALA A 200 -10.13 10.03 -15.54
C ALA A 200 -8.97 9.33 -14.84
N LEU A 201 -8.61 9.77 -13.62
CA LEU A 201 -7.55 9.18 -12.82
C LEU A 201 -7.84 7.71 -12.44
N GLU A 202 -9.09 7.37 -12.13
CA GLU A 202 -9.52 5.97 -11.90
C GLU A 202 -9.26 5.08 -13.13
N ILE A 203 -9.61 5.55 -14.32
CA ILE A 203 -9.41 4.80 -15.58
C ILE A 203 -7.92 4.66 -15.89
N LEU A 204 -7.14 5.73 -15.74
CA LEU A 204 -5.71 5.75 -16.03
C LEU A 204 -4.89 4.88 -15.07
N SER A 205 -5.36 4.70 -13.82
CA SER A 205 -4.71 3.83 -12.85
C SER A 205 -5.06 2.34 -13.06
N SER A 206 -6.28 2.03 -13.49
CA SER A 206 -6.68 0.64 -13.74
C SER A 206 -6.03 0.04 -14.99
N SER A 207 -5.69 0.85 -16.00
CA SER A 207 -5.00 0.41 -17.20
C SER A 207 -3.51 0.06 -16.99
N ALA A 208 -2.88 0.61 -15.94
CA ALA A 208 -1.49 0.31 -15.59
C ALA A 208 -1.30 -1.12 -15.06
N SER A 209 -2.33 -1.71 -14.46
CA SER A 209 -2.29 -3.08 -13.91
C SER A 209 -2.47 -4.16 -14.99
N SER A 210 -3.09 -3.85 -16.12
CA SER A 210 -3.34 -4.83 -17.22
C SER A 210 -2.15 -5.01 -18.17
N GLY A 211 -1.15 -4.11 -18.14
CA GLY A 211 0.02 -4.13 -19.04
C GLY A 211 1.16 -5.06 -18.62
N ARG A 212 1.17 -5.59 -17.38
CA ARG A 212 2.27 -6.43 -16.86
C ARG A 212 2.15 -7.92 -17.15
N SER A 213 1.06 -8.39 -17.79
CA SER A 213 0.82 -9.83 -18.00
C SER A 213 1.22 -10.34 -19.39
N LEU A 214 1.86 -9.53 -20.27
CA LEU A 214 2.18 -9.92 -21.65
C LEU A 214 3.67 -9.84 -22.02
N SER A 215 4.59 -9.77 -21.06
CA SER A 215 6.03 -9.81 -21.33
C SER A 215 6.69 -10.96 -20.56
N SER A 216 6.28 -12.20 -20.85
CA SER A 216 7.03 -13.42 -20.52
C SER A 216 6.67 -14.49 -21.54
N LYS A 217 7.32 -14.42 -22.67
CA LYS A 217 7.58 -15.59 -23.53
C LYS A 217 8.99 -15.47 -24.09
#